data_c9d53c647e50822475203c12eb45a5c0
#
_entry.id   c9d53c647e50822475203c12eb45a5c0
#
_cell.length_a   1.000
_cell.length_b   1.000
_cell.length_c   1.000
_cell.angle_alpha   90.00
_cell.angle_beta   90.00
_cell.angle_gamma   90.00
#
_symmetry.space_group_name_H-M   'P 1'
#
loop_
_entity.id
_entity.type
_entity.pdbx_description
1 polymer ?
#
loop_
_entity_poly.entity_id
_entity_poly.type
_entity_poly.pdbx_seq_one_letter_code
_entity_poly.pdbx_strand_id
1 'polypeptide(L)'
;MCVICASPKGVRQPTRSEIMAMFLRNPDGAGYMVARDGKVTIHKGFMNLDEFLNALKAEHFTAKDSVVYHFRISTQAGINPSMTHPFPLSNQREVMKALDVHCGVGIAHNGIIRLTSDPNEKEYSDTAIFITDYLSQIIGSPSDLHDPDVLKTIRCLIGSKMAILDGSGYIATVGQFFNECGLLYSNLYHRGVWSF
;
A
#
# COMPACT_ATOMS: atom_id res chain seq x y z
N MET A 1 0.82 12.58 6.78
CA MET A 1 1.20 11.16 6.68
C MET A 1 0.21 10.44 5.79
N CYS A 2 0.69 9.57 4.90
CA CYS A 2 -0.14 8.72 4.05
C CYS A 2 -1.17 7.91 4.87
N VAL A 3 -2.15 7.33 4.22
CA VAL A 3 -3.02 6.33 4.84
C VAL A 3 -3.05 5.05 4.00
N ILE A 4 -2.98 3.91 4.69
CA ILE A 4 -3.26 2.59 4.12
C ILE A 4 -4.61 2.15 4.69
N CYS A 5 -5.49 1.66 3.83
CA CYS A 5 -6.72 0.95 4.22
C CYS A 5 -6.65 -0.45 3.62
N ALA A 6 -6.70 -1.48 4.45
CA ALA A 6 -6.72 -2.86 4.01
C ALA A 6 -8.09 -3.50 4.32
N SER A 7 -8.67 -4.14 3.32
CA SER A 7 -9.90 -4.92 3.40
C SER A 7 -9.57 -6.40 3.19
N PRO A 8 -9.42 -7.18 4.27
CA PRO A 8 -9.22 -8.62 4.17
C PRO A 8 -10.45 -9.33 3.59
N LYS A 9 -10.25 -10.50 3.01
CA LYS A 9 -11.34 -11.36 2.54
C LYS A 9 -12.37 -11.61 3.65
N GLY A 10 -13.65 -11.47 3.32
CA GLY A 10 -14.76 -11.56 4.26
C GLY A 10 -15.18 -10.22 4.87
N VAL A 11 -14.40 -9.17 4.66
CA VAL A 11 -14.69 -7.82 5.13
C VAL A 11 -15.27 -6.97 3.99
N ARG A 12 -16.17 -6.04 4.34
CA ARG A 12 -16.69 -5.06 3.37
C ARG A 12 -15.55 -4.21 2.76
N GLN A 13 -15.75 -3.73 1.57
CA GLN A 13 -14.89 -2.69 1.03
C GLN A 13 -15.20 -1.33 1.66
N PRO A 14 -14.24 -0.39 1.71
CA PRO A 14 -14.50 0.97 2.15
C PRO A 14 -15.56 1.63 1.25
N THR A 15 -16.46 2.38 1.85
CA THR A 15 -17.50 3.13 1.14
C THR A 15 -16.89 4.25 0.29
N ARG A 16 -17.67 4.76 -0.69
CA ARG A 16 -17.23 5.90 -1.50
C ARG A 16 -16.85 7.10 -0.63
N SER A 17 -17.60 7.39 0.43
CA SER A 17 -17.29 8.50 1.36
C SER A 17 -15.99 8.29 2.14
N GLU A 18 -15.70 7.06 2.59
CA GLU A 18 -14.43 6.72 3.25
C GLU A 18 -13.25 6.90 2.28
N ILE A 19 -13.37 6.42 1.03
CA ILE A 19 -12.37 6.63 -0.03
C ILE A 19 -12.12 8.11 -0.28
N MET A 20 -13.20 8.88 -0.45
CA MET A 20 -13.10 10.33 -0.67
C MET A 20 -12.40 11.04 0.50
N ALA A 21 -12.75 10.69 1.74
CA ALA A 21 -12.13 11.29 2.93
C ALA A 21 -10.62 10.99 2.99
N MET A 22 -10.21 9.76 2.67
CA MET A 22 -8.80 9.37 2.61
C MET A 22 -8.05 10.11 1.50
N PHE A 23 -8.64 10.20 0.30
CA PHE A 23 -8.01 10.88 -0.84
C PHE A 23 -7.87 12.38 -0.59
N LEU A 24 -8.93 13.06 -0.12
CA LEU A 24 -8.90 14.50 0.12
C LEU A 24 -7.89 14.92 1.20
N ARG A 25 -7.59 14.04 2.14
CA ARG A 25 -6.54 14.25 3.15
C ARG A 25 -5.15 13.92 2.66
N ASN A 26 -5.03 13.12 1.61
CA ASN A 26 -3.77 12.63 1.05
C ASN A 26 -3.84 12.73 -0.49
N PRO A 27 -3.85 13.95 -1.06
CA PRO A 27 -4.18 14.17 -2.47
C PRO A 27 -3.01 13.98 -3.43
N ASP A 28 -1.83 13.60 -2.97
CA ASP A 28 -0.62 13.50 -3.77
C ASP A 28 -0.49 12.15 -4.49
N GLY A 29 -1.62 11.46 -4.66
CA GLY A 29 -1.76 10.25 -5.44
C GLY A 29 -2.30 9.07 -4.65
N ALA A 30 -2.94 8.16 -5.38
CA ALA A 30 -3.52 6.95 -4.84
C ALA A 30 -3.17 5.73 -5.69
N GLY A 31 -3.40 4.55 -5.10
CA GLY A 31 -3.35 3.28 -5.77
C GLY A 31 -3.97 2.19 -4.91
N TYR A 32 -4.18 1.04 -5.53
CA TYR A 32 -4.68 -0.15 -4.84
C TYR A 32 -3.98 -1.41 -5.37
N MET A 33 -4.06 -2.45 -4.58
CA MET A 33 -3.69 -3.80 -4.98
C MET A 33 -4.76 -4.79 -4.55
N VAL A 34 -5.01 -5.79 -5.39
CA VAL A 34 -6.02 -6.82 -5.16
C VAL A 34 -5.45 -8.21 -5.46
N ALA A 35 -5.81 -9.19 -4.64
CA ALA A 35 -5.45 -10.58 -4.88
C ALA A 35 -6.58 -11.30 -5.63
N ARG A 36 -6.26 -11.83 -6.82
CA ARG A 36 -7.15 -12.65 -7.64
C ARG A 36 -6.34 -13.71 -8.38
N ASP A 37 -6.87 -14.89 -8.55
CA ASP A 37 -6.30 -15.99 -9.34
C ASP A 37 -4.84 -16.32 -8.97
N GLY A 38 -4.53 -16.29 -7.67
CA GLY A 38 -3.19 -16.62 -7.17
C GLY A 38 -2.13 -15.52 -7.39
N LYS A 39 -2.53 -14.33 -7.83
CA LYS A 39 -1.65 -13.19 -8.10
C LYS A 39 -2.16 -11.92 -7.43
N VAL A 40 -1.28 -10.97 -7.24
CA VAL A 40 -1.60 -9.60 -6.86
C VAL A 40 -1.55 -8.73 -8.10
N THR A 41 -2.64 -8.03 -8.37
CA THR A 41 -2.69 -6.95 -9.38
C THR A 41 -2.58 -5.61 -8.67
N ILE A 42 -1.68 -4.76 -9.13
CA ILE A 42 -1.43 -3.41 -8.63
C ILE A 42 -1.87 -2.43 -9.70
N HIS A 43 -2.64 -1.42 -9.29
CA HIS A 43 -2.96 -0.23 -10.07
C HIS A 43 -2.65 1.00 -9.22
N LYS A 44 -1.82 1.91 -9.74
CA LYS A 44 -1.36 3.09 -9.00
C LYS A 44 -1.15 4.28 -9.91
N GLY A 45 -0.77 5.42 -9.34
CA GLY A 45 -0.52 6.64 -10.11
C GLY A 45 -1.77 7.49 -10.31
N PHE A 46 -2.86 7.22 -9.60
CA PHE A 46 -4.07 8.04 -9.67
C PHE A 46 -3.85 9.37 -8.96
N MET A 47 -3.70 10.42 -9.74
CA MET A 47 -3.47 11.78 -9.25
C MET A 47 -4.77 12.57 -9.09
N ASN A 48 -5.89 12.01 -9.55
CA ASN A 48 -7.21 12.61 -9.54
C ASN A 48 -8.22 11.68 -8.86
N LEU A 49 -9.09 12.25 -8.00
CA LEU A 49 -10.09 11.49 -7.26
C LEU A 49 -11.12 10.81 -8.17
N ASP A 50 -11.57 11.50 -9.21
CA ASP A 50 -12.60 10.95 -10.10
C ASP A 50 -12.06 9.80 -10.94
N GLU A 51 -10.81 9.88 -11.40
CA GLU A 51 -10.12 8.78 -12.08
C GLU A 51 -10.01 7.56 -11.16
N PHE A 52 -9.60 7.77 -9.90
CA PHE A 52 -9.50 6.72 -8.91
C PHE A 52 -10.84 6.06 -8.61
N LEU A 53 -11.90 6.86 -8.40
CA LEU A 53 -13.25 6.35 -8.16
C LEU A 53 -13.81 5.57 -9.36
N ASN A 54 -13.53 6.02 -10.58
CA ASN A 54 -13.94 5.33 -11.80
C ASN A 54 -13.21 3.98 -11.94
N ALA A 55 -11.91 3.92 -11.65
CA ALA A 55 -11.16 2.68 -11.62
C ALA A 55 -11.73 1.69 -10.60
N LEU A 56 -12.00 2.14 -9.36
CA LEU A 56 -12.59 1.29 -8.33
C LEU A 56 -14.00 0.79 -8.70
N LYS A 57 -14.78 1.62 -9.38
CA LYS A 57 -16.10 1.22 -9.86
C LYS A 57 -16.02 0.14 -10.93
N ALA A 58 -15.04 0.21 -11.83
CA ALA A 58 -14.81 -0.80 -12.88
C ALA A 58 -14.40 -2.15 -12.31
N GLU A 59 -13.69 -2.18 -11.18
CA GLU A 59 -13.22 -3.40 -10.52
C GLU A 59 -14.33 -4.26 -9.88
N HIS A 60 -15.45 -3.65 -9.51
CA HIS A 60 -16.59 -4.32 -8.85
C HIS A 60 -16.17 -5.10 -7.60
N PHE A 61 -15.27 -4.55 -6.78
CA PHE A 61 -14.83 -5.19 -5.55
C PHE A 61 -15.97 -5.57 -4.61
N THR A 62 -15.85 -6.76 -4.04
CA THR A 62 -16.80 -7.32 -3.07
C THR A 62 -16.07 -7.72 -1.78
N ALA A 63 -16.81 -8.22 -0.79
CA ALA A 63 -16.20 -8.81 0.40
C ALA A 63 -15.42 -10.12 0.12
N LYS A 64 -15.48 -10.66 -1.12
CA LYS A 64 -14.67 -11.83 -1.51
C LYS A 64 -13.24 -11.47 -1.88
N ASP A 65 -12.99 -10.20 -2.20
CA ASP A 65 -11.69 -9.71 -2.61
C ASP A 65 -10.90 -9.20 -1.40
N SER A 66 -9.61 -9.57 -1.32
CA SER A 66 -8.66 -8.91 -0.43
C SER A 66 -8.05 -7.73 -1.18
N VAL A 67 -8.24 -6.51 -0.64
CA VAL A 67 -7.80 -5.28 -1.30
C VAL A 67 -7.04 -4.40 -0.31
N VAL A 68 -5.94 -3.81 -0.76
CA VAL A 68 -5.21 -2.78 0.00
C VAL A 68 -5.19 -1.49 -0.81
N TYR A 69 -5.67 -0.42 -0.21
CA TYR A 69 -5.68 0.93 -0.76
C TYR A 69 -4.60 1.77 -0.12
N HIS A 70 -3.97 2.64 -0.89
CA HIS A 70 -2.99 3.60 -0.38
C HIS A 70 -3.30 5.00 -0.91
N PHE A 71 -3.23 5.99 -0.02
CA PHE A 71 -3.40 7.41 -0.34
C PHE A 71 -2.18 8.16 0.16
N ARG A 72 -1.51 8.84 -0.77
CA ARG A 72 -0.21 9.47 -0.55
C ARG A 72 -0.35 10.93 -0.13
N ILE A 73 0.49 11.33 0.81
CA ILE A 73 0.92 12.72 0.95
C ILE A 73 2.44 12.76 0.85
N SER A 74 2.95 13.54 -0.08
CA SER A 74 4.39 13.60 -0.38
C SER A 74 5.11 14.41 0.70
N THR A 75 6.24 13.89 1.17
CA THR A 75 7.08 14.56 2.16
C THR A 75 8.49 14.88 1.64
N GLN A 76 8.97 14.23 0.58
CA GLN A 76 10.35 14.39 0.12
C GLN A 76 10.57 14.32 -1.41
N ALA A 77 9.91 13.47 -2.15
CA ALA A 77 10.29 13.11 -3.52
C ALA A 77 9.41 13.75 -4.61
N GLY A 78 8.82 14.92 -4.40
CA GLY A 78 7.91 15.53 -5.37
C GLY A 78 6.65 14.67 -5.65
N ILE A 79 5.76 15.19 -6.50
CA ILE A 79 4.55 14.48 -6.92
C ILE A 79 4.87 13.72 -8.21
N ASN A 80 5.06 12.41 -8.09
CA ASN A 80 5.39 11.52 -9.21
C ASN A 80 4.43 10.32 -9.20
N PRO A 81 3.60 10.13 -10.24
CA PRO A 81 2.66 9.01 -10.32
C PRO A 81 3.33 7.64 -10.15
N SER A 82 4.52 7.45 -10.74
CA SER A 82 5.24 6.17 -10.67
C SER A 82 5.75 5.82 -9.27
N MET A 83 5.88 6.82 -8.38
CA MET A 83 6.29 6.63 -6.98
C MET A 83 5.11 6.63 -6.00
N THR A 84 3.88 6.51 -6.48
CA THR A 84 2.74 6.19 -5.62
C THR A 84 2.76 4.70 -5.23
N HIS A 85 2.19 4.37 -4.09
CA HIS A 85 2.00 2.97 -3.67
C HIS A 85 0.70 2.40 -4.24
N PRO A 86 0.57 1.06 -4.31
CA PRO A 86 1.50 0.01 -3.87
C PRO A 86 2.67 -0.25 -4.84
N PHE A 87 3.65 -1.05 -4.37
CA PHE A 87 4.77 -1.55 -5.19
C PHE A 87 4.78 -3.07 -5.22
N PRO A 88 5.28 -3.71 -6.29
CA PRO A 88 5.53 -5.15 -6.31
C PRO A 88 6.76 -5.51 -5.46
N LEU A 89 6.77 -6.71 -4.87
CA LEU A 89 7.98 -7.30 -4.32
C LEU A 89 8.89 -7.73 -5.48
N SER A 90 10.00 -7.03 -5.67
CA SER A 90 10.96 -7.30 -6.74
C SER A 90 12.33 -6.72 -6.35
N ASN A 91 13.40 -7.34 -6.83
CA ASN A 91 14.78 -6.81 -6.75
C ASN A 91 15.15 -5.91 -7.94
N GLN A 92 14.20 -5.66 -8.87
CA GLN A 92 14.42 -4.83 -10.04
C GLN A 92 13.82 -3.45 -9.86
N ARG A 93 14.63 -2.40 -9.79
CA ARG A 93 14.17 -1.02 -9.55
C ARG A 93 13.22 -0.48 -10.62
N GLU A 94 13.45 -0.82 -11.88
CA GLU A 94 12.62 -0.33 -12.97
C GLU A 94 11.14 -0.76 -12.88
N VAL A 95 10.89 -1.95 -12.32
CA VAL A 95 9.53 -2.46 -12.11
C VAL A 95 8.75 -1.58 -11.12
N MET A 96 9.43 -0.87 -10.22
CA MET A 96 8.81 0.05 -9.27
C MET A 96 8.09 1.21 -9.94
N LYS A 97 8.47 1.57 -11.17
CA LYS A 97 7.87 2.68 -11.94
C LYS A 97 6.58 2.31 -12.64
N ALA A 98 6.33 1.03 -12.87
CA ALA A 98 5.13 0.59 -13.58
C ALA A 98 3.86 0.95 -12.79
N LEU A 99 2.83 1.42 -13.49
CA LEU A 99 1.57 1.83 -12.91
C LEU A 99 0.59 0.66 -12.75
N ASP A 100 0.72 -0.33 -13.64
CA ASP A 100 -0.06 -1.55 -13.67
C ASP A 100 0.88 -2.75 -13.64
N VAL A 101 0.75 -3.61 -12.62
CA VAL A 101 1.68 -4.73 -12.41
C VAL A 101 0.94 -5.95 -11.90
N HIS A 102 1.32 -7.14 -12.41
CA HIS A 102 0.97 -8.43 -11.81
C HIS A 102 2.21 -9.01 -11.11
N CYS A 103 2.06 -9.40 -9.84
CA CYS A 103 3.16 -9.94 -9.05
C CYS A 103 2.66 -11.01 -8.06
N GLY A 104 3.58 -11.67 -7.36
CA GLY A 104 3.22 -12.62 -6.30
C GLY A 104 2.87 -11.92 -4.98
N VAL A 105 3.52 -10.80 -4.70
CA VAL A 105 3.37 -10.03 -3.44
C VAL A 105 3.40 -8.55 -3.75
N GLY A 106 2.44 -7.80 -3.20
CA GLY A 106 2.36 -6.34 -3.28
C GLY A 106 2.54 -5.68 -1.92
N ILE A 107 3.06 -4.43 -1.91
CA ILE A 107 3.50 -3.71 -0.71
C ILE A 107 2.96 -2.29 -0.72
N ALA A 108 2.32 -1.89 0.37
CA ALA A 108 1.97 -0.50 0.67
C ALA A 108 2.62 -0.06 1.98
N HIS A 109 3.27 1.10 2.00
CA HIS A 109 4.01 1.61 3.14
C HIS A 109 3.48 2.99 3.57
N ASN A 110 3.46 3.25 4.87
CA ASN A 110 3.11 4.55 5.45
C ASN A 110 4.13 4.96 6.50
N GLY A 111 5.00 5.88 6.13
CA GLY A 111 6.07 6.41 6.96
C GLY A 111 7.28 6.86 6.13
N ILE A 112 8.43 6.92 6.77
CA ILE A 112 9.74 7.16 6.15
C ILE A 112 10.66 6.05 6.61
N ILE A 113 11.29 5.35 5.65
CA ILE A 113 12.28 4.32 5.92
C ILE A 113 13.66 4.98 5.95
N ARG A 114 14.14 5.29 7.17
CA ARG A 114 15.42 6.02 7.34
C ARG A 114 16.62 5.29 6.77
N LEU A 115 16.58 3.96 6.75
CA LEU A 115 17.65 3.12 6.22
C LEU A 115 17.94 3.42 4.74
N THR A 116 16.92 3.78 3.97
CA THR A 116 17.00 4.00 2.51
C THR A 116 16.61 5.41 2.10
N SER A 117 16.41 6.31 3.06
CA SER A 117 16.10 7.71 2.82
C SER A 117 17.40 8.47 2.48
N ASP A 118 17.56 8.84 1.22
CA ASP A 118 18.66 9.71 0.72
C ASP A 118 18.07 11.01 0.16
N PRO A 119 18.44 12.18 0.69
CA PRO A 119 17.99 13.47 0.17
C PRO A 119 18.43 13.76 -1.28
N ASN A 120 19.48 13.09 -1.75
CA ASN A 120 20.00 13.22 -3.11
C ASN A 120 19.31 12.29 -4.11
N GLU A 121 18.63 11.23 -3.63
CA GLU A 121 17.84 10.33 -4.48
C GLU A 121 16.54 11.03 -4.90
N LYS A 122 16.34 11.20 -6.20
CA LYS A 122 15.18 11.90 -6.76
C LYS A 122 14.31 11.01 -7.64
N GLU A 123 14.82 9.85 -8.01
CA GLU A 123 14.17 8.95 -8.96
C GLU A 123 13.29 7.93 -8.26
N TYR A 124 13.75 7.40 -7.12
CA TYR A 124 13.06 6.36 -6.37
C TYR A 124 12.71 6.81 -4.96
N SER A 125 11.57 6.37 -4.46
CA SER A 125 11.20 6.57 -3.06
C SER A 125 12.03 5.65 -2.14
N ASP A 126 12.18 6.06 -0.87
CA ASP A 126 12.79 5.25 0.18
C ASP A 126 12.20 3.84 0.26
N THR A 127 10.88 3.72 0.06
CA THR A 127 10.16 2.45 0.04
C THR A 127 10.55 1.60 -1.18
N ALA A 128 10.64 2.19 -2.37
CA ALA A 128 11.03 1.45 -3.58
C ALA A 128 12.45 0.89 -3.42
N ILE A 129 13.39 1.69 -2.91
CA ILE A 129 14.76 1.26 -2.61
C ILE A 129 14.77 0.16 -1.55
N PHE A 130 14.00 0.32 -0.46
CA PHE A 130 13.91 -0.69 0.59
C PHE A 130 13.39 -2.04 0.05
N ILE A 131 12.39 -2.01 -0.82
CA ILE A 131 11.85 -3.24 -1.43
C ILE A 131 12.92 -3.92 -2.27
N THR A 132 13.60 -3.19 -3.15
CA THR A 132 14.58 -3.78 -4.08
C THR A 132 15.83 -4.28 -3.38
N ASP A 133 16.35 -3.55 -2.43
CA ASP A 133 17.68 -3.80 -1.86
C ASP A 133 17.63 -4.68 -0.59
N TYR A 134 16.49 -4.71 0.12
CA TYR A 134 16.34 -5.43 1.39
C TYR A 134 15.16 -6.39 1.42
N LEU A 135 13.93 -5.90 1.18
CA LEU A 135 12.72 -6.67 1.42
C LEU A 135 12.62 -7.90 0.50
N SER A 136 13.07 -7.76 -0.76
CA SER A 136 13.12 -8.86 -1.74
C SER A 136 14.09 -9.99 -1.36
N GLN A 137 15.01 -9.72 -0.43
CA GLN A 137 15.92 -10.73 0.12
C GLN A 137 15.39 -11.34 1.43
N ILE A 138 14.56 -10.59 2.16
CA ILE A 138 13.94 -11.03 3.42
C ILE A 138 12.74 -11.93 3.14
N ILE A 139 11.92 -11.58 2.15
CA ILE A 139 10.75 -12.36 1.72
C ILE A 139 11.14 -13.17 0.49
N GLY A 140 11.52 -14.43 0.69
CA GLY A 140 11.84 -15.36 -0.39
C GLY A 140 10.61 -16.02 -1.01
N SER A 141 9.52 -16.12 -0.22
CA SER A 141 8.26 -16.73 -0.65
C SER A 141 7.06 -16.11 0.09
N PRO A 142 5.82 -16.23 -0.44
CA PRO A 142 4.63 -15.76 0.26
C PRO A 142 4.42 -16.40 1.65
N SER A 143 4.92 -17.61 1.89
CA SER A 143 4.83 -18.28 3.20
C SER A 143 5.58 -17.54 4.30
N ASP A 144 6.62 -16.77 3.97
CA ASP A 144 7.40 -16.00 4.95
C ASP A 144 6.57 -14.89 5.61
N LEU A 145 5.46 -14.48 4.96
CA LEU A 145 4.51 -13.52 5.54
C LEU A 145 3.74 -14.07 6.75
N HIS A 146 3.75 -15.39 6.97
CA HIS A 146 3.15 -16.04 8.13
C HIS A 146 4.15 -16.24 9.28
N ASP A 147 5.45 -15.94 9.06
CA ASP A 147 6.49 -16.04 10.07
C ASP A 147 6.56 -14.76 10.91
N PRO A 148 6.25 -14.82 12.23
CA PRO A 148 6.32 -13.66 13.10
C PRO A 148 7.71 -13.03 13.21
N ASP A 149 8.78 -13.81 13.07
CA ASP A 149 10.15 -13.31 13.16
C ASP A 149 10.54 -12.53 11.90
N VAL A 150 10.04 -12.94 10.73
CA VAL A 150 10.17 -12.18 9.47
C VAL A 150 9.45 -10.84 9.62
N LEU A 151 8.18 -10.83 10.06
CA LEU A 151 7.42 -9.59 10.25
C LEU A 151 8.05 -8.68 11.32
N LYS A 152 8.61 -9.23 12.39
CA LYS A 152 9.34 -8.51 13.42
C LYS A 152 10.61 -7.88 12.86
N THR A 153 11.35 -8.61 12.05
CA THR A 153 12.56 -8.09 11.36
C THR A 153 12.20 -6.90 10.48
N ILE A 154 11.18 -7.04 9.63
CA ILE A 154 10.69 -5.94 8.78
C ILE A 154 10.31 -4.74 9.65
N ARG A 155 9.57 -4.95 10.75
CA ARG A 155 9.17 -3.89 11.69
C ARG A 155 10.36 -3.13 12.26
N CYS A 156 11.41 -3.85 12.66
CA CYS A 156 12.63 -3.22 13.21
C CYS A 156 13.34 -2.36 12.14
N LEU A 157 13.39 -2.81 10.89
CA LEU A 157 14.06 -2.10 9.81
C LEU A 157 13.32 -0.83 9.38
N ILE A 158 11.99 -0.90 9.24
CA ILE A 158 11.21 0.23 8.73
C ILE A 158 10.83 1.25 9.81
N GLY A 159 10.64 0.83 11.06
CA GLY A 159 10.21 1.68 12.18
C GLY A 159 8.85 2.38 11.97
N SER A 160 8.06 1.91 11.00
CA SER A 160 6.82 2.53 10.53
C SER A 160 5.74 1.48 10.25
N LYS A 161 4.86 1.68 9.25
CA LYS A 161 3.73 0.79 8.99
C LYS A 161 3.71 0.30 7.55
N MET A 162 3.45 -1.00 7.39
CA MET A 162 3.39 -1.61 6.07
C MET A 162 2.23 -2.60 6.00
N ALA A 163 1.54 -2.68 4.87
CA ALA A 163 0.62 -3.75 4.52
C ALA A 163 1.17 -4.49 3.32
N ILE A 164 1.23 -5.82 3.43
CA ILE A 164 1.78 -6.73 2.42
C ILE A 164 0.67 -7.70 2.05
N LEU A 165 0.33 -7.76 0.76
CA LEU A 165 -0.70 -8.64 0.21
C LEU A 165 -0.05 -9.69 -0.66
N ASP A 166 -0.37 -10.97 -0.46
CA ASP A 166 0.04 -12.05 -1.34
C ASP A 166 -1.08 -12.49 -2.30
N GLY A 167 -0.72 -13.34 -3.26
CA GLY A 167 -1.66 -13.85 -4.26
C GLY A 167 -2.77 -14.75 -3.71
N SER A 168 -2.63 -15.28 -2.48
CA SER A 168 -3.70 -16.05 -1.80
C SER A 168 -4.78 -15.14 -1.22
N GLY A 169 -4.50 -13.84 -1.09
CA GLY A 169 -5.33 -12.85 -0.44
C GLY A 169 -5.02 -12.66 1.04
N TYR A 170 -3.94 -13.25 1.54
CA TYR A 170 -3.47 -12.97 2.89
C TYR A 170 -2.86 -11.59 2.98
N ILE A 171 -3.25 -10.82 4.00
CA ILE A 171 -2.72 -9.49 4.29
C ILE A 171 -1.92 -9.54 5.58
N ALA A 172 -0.60 -9.42 5.49
CA ALA A 172 0.26 -9.19 6.63
C ALA A 172 0.37 -7.69 6.92
N THR A 173 0.25 -7.31 8.20
CA THR A 173 0.45 -5.93 8.63
C THR A 173 1.67 -5.81 9.53
N VAL A 174 2.51 -4.83 9.25
CA VAL A 174 3.69 -4.49 10.06
C VAL A 174 3.44 -3.13 10.72
N GLY A 175 3.69 -3.03 12.02
CA GLY A 175 3.35 -1.86 12.83
C GLY A 175 1.90 -1.87 13.32
N GLN A 176 1.46 -0.77 13.92
CA GLN A 176 0.12 -0.68 14.50
C GLN A 176 -0.93 -0.27 13.47
N PHE A 177 -1.95 -1.09 13.29
CA PHE A 177 -3.15 -0.78 12.52
C PHE A 177 -4.37 -0.69 13.44
N PHE A 178 -5.32 0.16 13.08
CA PHE A 178 -6.61 0.32 13.74
C PHE A 178 -7.65 -0.53 13.01
N ASN A 179 -8.33 -1.41 13.74
CA ASN A 179 -9.40 -2.23 13.18
C ASN A 179 -10.75 -1.54 13.38
N GLU A 180 -11.47 -1.32 12.29
CA GLU A 180 -12.80 -0.72 12.28
C GLU A 180 -13.76 -1.53 11.42
N CYS A 181 -14.61 -2.28 12.07
CA CYS A 181 -15.54 -3.19 11.37
C CYS A 181 -14.82 -4.13 10.38
N GLY A 182 -13.64 -4.59 10.73
CA GLY A 182 -12.80 -5.46 9.93
C GLY A 182 -11.83 -4.75 8.98
N LEU A 183 -12.08 -3.49 8.61
CA LEU A 183 -11.11 -2.69 7.85
C LEU A 183 -9.93 -2.30 8.72
N LEU A 184 -8.72 -2.44 8.18
CA LEU A 184 -7.47 -2.13 8.86
C LEU A 184 -6.89 -0.82 8.33
N TYR A 185 -6.77 0.19 9.20
CA TYR A 185 -6.24 1.51 8.85
C TYR A 185 -4.87 1.75 9.48
N SER A 186 -3.92 2.22 8.71
CA SER A 186 -2.60 2.60 9.26
C SER A 186 -2.66 3.84 10.15
N ASN A 187 -3.64 4.72 9.96
CA ASN A 187 -4.01 5.82 10.86
C ASN A 187 -5.46 6.24 10.61
N LEU A 188 -6.01 7.08 11.50
CA LEU A 188 -7.40 7.57 11.44
C LEU A 188 -7.51 9.07 11.14
N TYR A 189 -6.46 9.70 10.63
CA TYR A 189 -6.44 11.16 10.40
C TYR A 189 -7.48 11.63 9.37
N HIS A 190 -7.95 10.76 8.49
CA HIS A 190 -9.02 11.05 7.53
C HIS A 190 -10.39 11.28 8.19
N ARG A 191 -10.59 10.85 9.46
CA ARG A 191 -11.87 10.99 10.18
C ARG A 191 -12.14 12.39 10.73
N GLY A 192 -11.12 13.22 10.92
CA GLY A 192 -11.25 14.53 11.57
C GLY A 192 -11.93 15.64 10.73
N VAL A 193 -12.61 15.31 9.62
CA VAL A 193 -13.20 16.29 8.70
C VAL A 193 -14.74 16.33 8.77
N TRP A 194 -15.39 15.37 9.40
CA TRP A 194 -16.86 15.23 9.34
C TRP A 194 -17.48 15.05 10.73
N SER A 195 -17.13 15.89 11.70
CA SER A 195 -17.98 16.14 12.87
C SER A 195 -18.72 17.46 12.63
N PHE A 196 -19.83 17.35 11.92
CA PHE A 196 -20.90 18.35 11.89
C PHE A 196 -22.17 17.73 12.47
#